data_9d232c72a2cdec8d2f835a36073bc0eb
#
_entry.id   9d232c72a2cdec8d2f835a36073bc0eb
#
_cell.length_a   1.000
_cell.length_b   1.000
_cell.length_c   1.000
_cell.angle_alpha   90.00
_cell.angle_beta   90.00
_cell.angle_gamma   90.00
#
_symmetry.space_group_name_H-M   'P 1'
#
loop_
_entity.id
_entity.type
_entity.pdbx_description
1 polymer ?
#
loop_
_entity_poly.entity_id
_entity_poly.type
_entity_poly.pdbx_seq_one_letter_code
_entity_poly.pdbx_strand_id
1 'polypeptide(L)' 'MRKIEEVLRLHAAQRSNREIAQATRVSPTTVGEYLRRAKLAGIHWPLPHDMGEQHLESLLF' A
#
# COMPACT_ATOMS: atom_id res chain seq x y z
N MET A 1 11.35 1.02 -7.30
CA MET A 1 9.87 1.13 -7.31
C MET A 1 9.30 0.90 -5.93
N ARG A 2 8.36 1.71 -5.53
CA ARG A 2 7.66 1.50 -4.27
C ARG A 2 6.66 0.37 -4.44
N LYS A 3 6.43 -0.38 -3.38
CA LYS A 3 5.52 -1.53 -3.42
C LYS A 3 4.17 -1.21 -2.79
N ILE A 4 3.59 -0.09 -3.17
CA ILE A 4 2.35 0.42 -2.58
C ILE A 4 1.19 -0.53 -2.86
N GLU A 5 1.06 -0.97 -4.11
CA GLU A 5 -0.03 -1.87 -4.51
C GLU A 5 0.04 -3.18 -3.73
N GLU A 6 1.23 -3.74 -3.60
CA GLU A 6 1.44 -4.97 -2.84
C GLU A 6 1.07 -4.79 -1.37
N VAL A 7 1.47 -3.67 -0.79
CA VAL A 7 1.14 -3.35 0.60
C VAL A 7 -0.37 -3.28 0.78
N LEU A 8 -1.07 -2.59 -0.12
CA LEU A 8 -2.52 -2.46 -0.04
C LEU A 8 -3.22 -3.80 -0.20
N ARG A 9 -2.74 -4.63 -1.12
CA ARG A 9 -3.30 -5.96 -1.35
C ARG A 9 -3.20 -6.83 -0.11
N LEU A 10 -2.04 -6.85 0.50
CA LEU A 10 -1.81 -7.66 1.70
C LEU A 10 -2.58 -7.12 2.90
N HIS A 11 -2.71 -5.81 3.01
CA HIS A 11 -3.51 -5.21 4.06
C HIS A 11 -4.99 -5.62 3.92
N ALA A 12 -5.50 -5.61 2.69
CA ALA A 12 -6.89 -6.05 2.42
C ALA A 12 -7.10 -7.53 2.75
N ALA A 13 -6.02 -8.33 2.67
CA ALA A 13 -6.06 -9.73 3.07
C ALA A 13 -5.90 -9.91 4.59
N GLN A 14 -5.96 -8.82 5.35
CA GLN A 14 -5.89 -8.79 6.80
C GLN A 14 -4.55 -9.25 7.36
N ARG A 15 -3.48 -9.02 6.62
CA ARG A 15 -2.13 -9.27 7.11
C ARG A 15 -1.68 -8.13 8.03
N SER A 16 -0.91 -8.47 9.05
CA SER A 16 -0.36 -7.45 9.93
C SER A 16 0.72 -6.62 9.21
N ASN A 17 1.01 -5.44 9.72
CA ASN A 17 2.06 -4.60 9.16
C ASN A 17 3.40 -5.34 9.14
N ARG A 18 3.67 -6.15 10.16
CA ARG A 18 4.89 -6.94 10.24
C ARG A 18 4.94 -7.97 9.11
N GLU A 19 3.83 -8.67 8.87
CA GLU A 19 3.76 -9.65 7.79
C GLU A 19 3.92 -8.99 6.43
N ILE A 20 3.29 -7.84 6.24
CA ILE A 20 3.40 -7.08 5.01
C ILE A 20 4.86 -6.65 4.79
N ALA A 21 5.50 -6.16 5.85
CA ALA A 21 6.89 -5.73 5.78
C ALA A 21 7.80 -6.89 5.36
N GLN A 22 7.59 -8.07 5.93
CA GLN A 22 8.37 -9.25 5.56
C GLN A 22 8.15 -9.67 4.11
N ALA A 23 6.89 -9.65 3.67
CA ALA A 23 6.53 -10.09 2.32
C ALA A 23 7.04 -9.11 1.25
N THR A 24 7.01 -7.83 1.54
CA THR A 24 7.38 -6.79 0.57
C THR A 24 8.82 -6.31 0.74
N ARG A 25 9.48 -6.70 1.81
CA ARG A 25 10.82 -6.23 2.18
C ARG A 25 10.88 -4.73 2.41
N VAL A 26 9.75 -4.17 2.84
CA VAL A 26 9.63 -2.77 3.23
C VAL A 26 9.60 -2.73 4.75
N SER A 27 10.16 -1.71 5.37
CA SER A 27 10.15 -1.64 6.84
C SER A 27 8.72 -1.49 7.37
N PRO A 28 8.42 -1.99 8.58
CA PRO A 28 7.09 -1.84 9.17
C PRO A 28 6.66 -0.38 9.30
N THR A 29 7.60 0.51 9.59
CA THR A 29 7.31 1.95 9.67
C THR A 29 6.84 2.48 8.31
N THR A 30 7.51 2.07 7.23
CA THR A 30 7.16 2.47 5.88
C THR A 30 5.81 1.89 5.46
N VAL A 31 5.53 0.64 5.85
CA VAL A 31 4.21 0.03 5.60
C VAL A 31 3.11 0.88 6.22
N GLY A 32 3.27 1.26 7.49
CA GLY A 32 2.30 2.11 8.18
C GLY A 32 2.13 3.45 7.48
N GLU A 33 3.22 4.04 7.01
CA GLU A 33 3.17 5.30 6.28
C GLU A 33 2.38 5.18 4.98
N TYR A 34 2.61 4.12 4.22
CA TYR A 34 1.88 3.90 2.97
C TYR A 34 0.38 3.73 3.24
N LEU A 35 0.03 2.95 4.27
CA LEU A 35 -1.37 2.73 4.61
C LEU A 35 -2.04 4.03 5.08
N ARG A 36 -1.34 4.84 5.86
CA ARG A 36 -1.86 6.13 6.31
C ARG A 36 -2.12 7.05 5.12
N ARG A 37 -1.18 7.15 4.20
CA ARG A 37 -1.33 8.00 3.01
C ARG A 37 -2.47 7.52 2.13
N ALA A 38 -2.62 6.21 1.95
CA ALA A 38 -3.71 5.65 1.17
C ALA A 38 -5.06 6.00 1.80
N LYS A 39 -5.17 5.89 3.12
CA LYS A 39 -6.40 6.23 3.84
C LYS A 39 -6.75 7.71 3.65
N LEU A 40 -5.77 8.59 3.77
CA LEU A 40 -5.98 10.03 3.61
C LEU A 40 -6.38 10.38 2.18
N ALA A 41 -5.89 9.64 1.19
CA ALA A 41 -6.23 9.85 -0.21
C ALA A 41 -7.54 9.18 -0.60
N GLY A 42 -8.19 8.46 0.30
CA GLY A 42 -9.44 7.76 0.03
C GLY A 42 -9.29 6.54 -0.85
N ILE A 43 -8.12 5.91 -0.84
CA ILE A 43 -7.84 4.74 -1.66
C ILE A 43 -8.22 3.47 -0.90
N HIS A 44 -8.97 2.60 -1.56
CA HIS A 44 -9.44 1.34 -0.98
C HIS A 44 -9.14 0.18 -1.92
N TRP A 45 -9.02 -1.00 -1.37
CA TRP A 45 -8.91 -2.23 -2.13
C TRP A 45 -10.31 -2.82 -2.35
N PRO A 46 -10.66 -3.35 -3.54
CA PRO A 46 -9.81 -3.42 -4.73
C PRO A 46 -9.65 -2.08 -5.44
N LEU A 47 -8.54 -1.94 -6.16
CA LEU A 47 -8.25 -0.71 -6.88
C LEU A 47 -9.02 -0.63 -8.19
N PRO A 48 -9.37 0.58 -8.67
CA PRO A 48 -9.92 0.74 -10.01
C PRO A 48 -8.96 0.21 -11.07
N HIS A 49 -9.49 -0.18 -12.22
CA HIS A 49 -8.69 -0.78 -13.30
C HIS A 49 -7.58 0.13 -13.79
N ASP A 50 -7.80 1.45 -13.75
CA ASP A 50 -6.84 2.42 -14.25
C ASP A 50 -5.86 2.91 -13.18
N MET A 51 -5.93 2.34 -11.98
CA MET A 51 -5.06 2.78 -10.89
C MET A 51 -3.93 1.77 -10.67
N GLY A 52 -2.82 2.01 -11.34
CA GLY A 52 -1.64 1.18 -11.20
C GLY A 52 -0.64 1.78 -10.21
N GLU A 53 0.54 1.15 -10.13
CA GLU A 53 1.58 1.55 -9.19
C GLU A 53 2.03 2.99 -9.38
N GLN A 54 2.21 3.42 -10.62
CA GLN A 54 2.61 4.79 -10.92
C GLN A 54 1.56 5.79 -10.49
N HIS A 55 0.31 5.46 -10.72
CA HIS A 55 -0.80 6.33 -10.32
C HIS A 55 -0.86 6.46 -8.81
N LEU A 56 -0.72 5.35 -8.09
CA LEU A 56 -0.68 5.35 -6.64
C LEU A 56 0.46 6.19 -6.11
N GLU A 57 1.64 6.02 -6.68
CA GLU A 57 2.81 6.78 -6.28
C GLU A 57 2.58 8.28 -6.48
N SER A 58 1.98 8.65 -7.60
CA SER A 58 1.67 10.04 -7.90
C SER A 58 0.68 10.64 -6.91
N LEU A 59 -0.33 9.85 -6.50
CA LEU A 59 -1.34 10.34 -5.56
C LEU A 59 -0.82 10.43 -4.12
N LEU A 60 0.04 9.50 -3.72
CA LEU A 60 0.49 9.41 -2.34
C LEU A 60 1.78 10.17 -2.06
N PHE A 61 2.57 10.42 -3.08
CA PHE A 61 3.87 11.07 -2.97
C PHE A 61 4.06 12.12 -4.04
#